data_be8d3c2a7d869ba86567ef40ae6d3d34
#
_entry.id   be8d3c2a7d869ba86567ef40ae6d3d34
#
_cell.length_a   1.000
_cell.length_b   1.000
_cell.length_c   1.000
_cell.angle_alpha   90.00
_cell.angle_beta   90.00
_cell.angle_gamma   90.00
#
_symmetry.space_group_name_H-M   'P 1'
#
loop_
_entity.id
_entity.type
_entity.pdbx_description
1 polymer ?
#
loop_
_entity_poly.entity_id
_entity_poly.type
_entity_poly.pdbx_seq_one_letter_code
_entity_poly.pdbx_strand_id
1 'polypeptide(L)'
;GLTLEYYHVAGLEEARRIGLLLLDNLAALNIKVELRPEQWPNMVAKGSKVETSPAMTSVYVTPISTDPDAVAYQYHPNSYGQYFAMSFYQNPDVTAKIDTARRSSDWNERAKLYEDIQKQIVEDQPEVFGMMQNRRWAHRDYLKGFAFSPVRFTGEVDLYPLWIDAK
;
A
#
# COMPACT_ATOMS: atom_id res chain seq x y z
N GLY A 1 -8.37 -22.67 -19.68
CA GLY A 1 -7.95 -21.30 -19.32
C GLY A 1 -7.50 -21.25 -17.87
N LEU A 2 -6.71 -20.26 -17.53
CA LEU A 2 -6.31 -19.99 -16.15
C LEU A 2 -7.46 -19.32 -15.40
N THR A 3 -7.70 -19.73 -14.16
CA THR A 3 -8.62 -19.03 -13.24
C THR A 3 -7.82 -18.47 -12.09
N LEU A 4 -7.98 -17.16 -11.79
CA LEU A 4 -7.34 -16.47 -10.70
C LEU A 4 -8.39 -15.88 -9.75
N GLU A 5 -8.17 -16.01 -8.46
CA GLU A 5 -9.02 -15.38 -7.46
C GLU A 5 -8.46 -14.00 -7.09
N TYR A 6 -9.34 -13.00 -7.09
CA TYR A 6 -9.04 -11.67 -6.61
C TYR A 6 -9.77 -11.40 -5.31
N TYR A 7 -9.04 -11.31 -4.22
CA TYR A 7 -9.57 -11.00 -2.91
C TYR A 7 -9.61 -9.49 -2.66
N HIS A 8 -10.71 -9.01 -2.13
CA HIS A 8 -10.86 -7.60 -1.77
C HIS A 8 -11.65 -7.44 -0.47
N VAL A 9 -11.43 -6.35 0.24
CA VAL A 9 -12.18 -6.07 1.47
C VAL A 9 -13.66 -5.89 1.17
N ALA A 10 -14.51 -6.64 1.85
CA ALA A 10 -15.95 -6.52 1.73
C ALA A 10 -16.42 -5.12 2.15
N GLY A 11 -17.24 -4.48 1.31
CA GLY A 11 -17.73 -3.12 1.53
C GLY A 11 -16.80 -2.01 1.02
N LEU A 12 -15.57 -2.33 0.59
CA LEU A 12 -14.66 -1.36 -0.03
C LEU A 12 -14.91 -1.32 -1.53
N GLU A 13 -15.73 -0.37 -1.96
CA GLU A 13 -16.22 -0.30 -3.35
C GLU A 13 -15.10 -0.05 -4.36
N GLU A 14 -14.07 0.72 -4.02
CA GLU A 14 -12.93 0.98 -4.89
C GLU A 14 -12.16 -0.31 -5.19
N ALA A 15 -11.94 -1.14 -4.18
CA ALA A 15 -11.26 -2.43 -4.36
C ALA A 15 -12.10 -3.40 -5.21
N ARG A 16 -13.43 -3.40 -5.03
CA ARG A 16 -14.35 -4.16 -5.89
C ARG A 16 -14.27 -3.70 -7.34
N ARG A 17 -14.22 -2.40 -7.60
CA ARG A 17 -14.11 -1.84 -8.96
C ARG A 17 -12.78 -2.23 -9.62
N ILE A 18 -11.69 -2.24 -8.89
CA ILE A 18 -10.39 -2.77 -9.38
C ILE A 18 -10.57 -4.23 -9.84
N GLY A 19 -11.24 -5.05 -9.03
CA GLY A 19 -11.53 -6.44 -9.38
C GLY A 19 -12.36 -6.58 -10.67
N LEU A 20 -13.36 -5.71 -10.89
CA LEU A 20 -14.14 -5.70 -12.12
C LEU A 20 -13.29 -5.32 -13.34
N LEU A 21 -12.38 -4.34 -13.20
CA LEU A 21 -11.44 -3.99 -14.27
C LEU A 21 -10.51 -5.15 -14.59
N LEU A 22 -10.00 -5.85 -13.59
CA LEU A 22 -9.16 -7.03 -13.78
C LEU A 22 -9.93 -8.13 -14.50
N LEU A 23 -11.18 -8.39 -14.10
CA LEU A 23 -12.04 -9.38 -14.73
C LEU A 23 -12.22 -9.10 -16.22
N ASP A 24 -12.53 -7.85 -16.57
CA ASP A 24 -12.77 -7.44 -17.96
C ASP A 24 -11.47 -7.51 -18.80
N ASN A 25 -10.39 -6.94 -18.29
CA ASN A 25 -9.14 -6.87 -19.06
C ASN A 25 -8.45 -8.24 -19.20
N LEU A 26 -8.45 -9.08 -18.16
CA LEU A 26 -7.81 -10.38 -18.21
C LEU A 26 -8.60 -11.41 -19.03
N ALA A 27 -9.90 -11.19 -19.24
CA ALA A 27 -10.72 -12.01 -20.12
C ALA A 27 -10.16 -12.02 -21.56
N ALA A 28 -9.61 -10.89 -22.03
CA ALA A 28 -8.97 -10.80 -23.35
C ALA A 28 -7.74 -11.71 -23.49
N LEU A 29 -7.12 -12.10 -22.36
CA LEU A 29 -6.00 -13.04 -22.29
C LEU A 29 -6.44 -14.47 -21.97
N ASN A 30 -7.75 -14.78 -22.04
CA ASN A 30 -8.33 -16.07 -21.67
C ASN A 30 -8.04 -16.46 -20.21
N ILE A 31 -7.97 -15.45 -19.32
CA ILE A 31 -7.82 -15.62 -17.87
C ILE A 31 -9.15 -15.24 -17.21
N LYS A 32 -9.73 -16.18 -16.48
CA LYS A 32 -10.94 -15.95 -15.69
C LYS A 32 -10.56 -15.37 -14.33
N VAL A 33 -11.19 -14.27 -13.94
CA VAL A 33 -11.03 -13.70 -12.59
C VAL A 33 -12.30 -13.96 -11.77
N GLU A 34 -12.11 -14.47 -10.57
CA GLU A 34 -13.19 -14.65 -9.59
C GLU A 34 -13.03 -13.68 -8.43
N LEU A 35 -14.01 -12.79 -8.24
CA LEU A 35 -14.01 -11.84 -7.14
C LEU A 35 -14.40 -12.53 -5.83
N ARG A 36 -13.58 -12.34 -4.80
CA ARG A 36 -13.74 -12.91 -3.46
C ARG A 36 -13.82 -11.79 -2.42
N PRO A 37 -15.01 -11.26 -2.11
CA PRO A 37 -15.14 -10.32 -1.00
C PRO A 37 -14.84 -11.03 0.32
N GLU A 38 -14.00 -10.42 1.15
CA GLU A 38 -13.56 -10.99 2.41
C GLU A 38 -13.50 -9.91 3.50
N GLN A 39 -13.66 -10.29 4.75
CA GLN A 39 -13.46 -9.40 5.88
C GLN A 39 -11.96 -9.10 6.08
N TRP A 40 -11.65 -7.87 6.48
CA TRP A 40 -10.26 -7.43 6.64
C TRP A 40 -9.38 -8.36 7.50
N PRO A 41 -9.80 -8.81 8.69
CA PRO A 41 -8.99 -9.72 9.50
C PRO A 41 -8.67 -11.04 8.78
N ASN A 42 -9.63 -11.58 8.02
CA ASN A 42 -9.43 -12.81 7.27
C ASN A 42 -8.48 -12.61 6.08
N MET A 43 -8.55 -11.45 5.40
CA MET A 43 -7.59 -11.11 4.35
C MET A 43 -6.17 -11.03 4.90
N VAL A 44 -5.99 -10.35 6.03
CA VAL A 44 -4.68 -10.27 6.71
C VAL A 44 -4.18 -11.66 7.09
N ALA A 45 -5.03 -12.49 7.67
CA ALA A 45 -4.66 -13.86 8.04
C ALA A 45 -4.26 -14.70 6.82
N LYS A 46 -4.98 -14.59 5.69
CA LYS A 46 -4.63 -15.28 4.44
C LYS A 46 -3.28 -14.80 3.89
N GLY A 47 -3.07 -13.50 3.81
CA GLY A 47 -1.85 -12.88 3.28
C GLY A 47 -0.64 -12.98 4.20
N SER A 48 -0.78 -13.56 5.40
CA SER A 48 0.33 -13.68 6.35
C SER A 48 1.31 -14.82 6.05
N LYS A 49 0.95 -15.72 5.14
CA LYS A 49 1.78 -16.87 4.75
C LYS A 49 1.72 -17.08 3.25
N VAL A 50 2.84 -17.48 2.65
CA VAL A 50 2.93 -17.76 1.20
C VAL A 50 1.88 -18.76 0.75
N GLU A 51 1.68 -19.83 1.53
CA GLU A 51 0.79 -20.95 1.18
C GLU A 51 -0.69 -20.55 1.13
N THR A 52 -1.07 -19.50 1.84
CA THR A 52 -2.45 -19.04 1.94
C THR A 52 -2.68 -17.69 1.28
N SER A 53 -1.60 -17.04 0.84
CA SER A 53 -1.71 -15.72 0.20
C SER A 53 -2.52 -15.80 -1.08
N PRO A 54 -3.48 -14.90 -1.30
CA PRO A 54 -4.24 -14.83 -2.55
C PRO A 54 -3.32 -14.59 -3.75
N ALA A 55 -3.69 -15.15 -4.90
CA ALA A 55 -3.00 -14.86 -6.16
C ALA A 55 -3.07 -13.36 -6.52
N MET A 56 -4.19 -12.73 -6.21
CA MET A 56 -4.39 -11.29 -6.42
C MET A 56 -5.17 -10.69 -5.26
N THR A 57 -4.71 -9.56 -4.77
CA THR A 57 -5.43 -8.73 -3.79
C THR A 57 -5.09 -7.26 -3.98
N SER A 58 -5.93 -6.38 -3.46
CA SER A 58 -5.61 -4.95 -3.39
C SER A 58 -5.57 -4.48 -1.95
N VAL A 59 -4.54 -3.72 -1.64
CA VAL A 59 -4.32 -3.14 -0.32
C VAL A 59 -3.97 -1.66 -0.48
N TYR A 60 -4.51 -0.82 0.40
CA TYR A 60 -4.08 0.56 0.52
C TYR A 60 -3.03 0.66 1.61
N VAL A 61 -1.85 1.13 1.24
CA VAL A 61 -0.75 1.35 2.17
C VAL A 61 -0.56 2.86 2.35
N THR A 62 -0.54 3.29 3.59
CA THR A 62 -0.17 4.67 3.95
C THR A 62 1.13 4.62 4.74
N PRO A 63 2.16 5.38 4.34
CA PRO A 63 3.40 5.41 5.10
C PRO A 63 3.15 5.96 6.51
N ILE A 64 3.77 5.34 7.50
CA ILE A 64 3.65 5.74 8.92
C ILE A 64 4.62 6.86 9.31
N SER A 65 5.53 7.21 8.41
CA SER A 65 6.48 8.32 8.57
C SER A 65 6.79 8.95 7.23
N THR A 66 7.47 10.09 7.24
CA THR A 66 7.95 10.77 6.03
C THR A 66 9.29 10.22 5.51
N ASP A 67 9.86 9.25 6.23
CA ASP A 67 11.08 8.58 5.79
C ASP A 67 10.77 7.58 4.67
N PRO A 68 11.56 7.53 3.59
CA PRO A 68 11.37 6.56 2.51
C PRO A 68 11.38 5.10 2.96
N ASP A 69 12.04 4.79 4.08
CA ASP A 69 12.03 3.45 4.68
C ASP A 69 10.62 2.95 5.00
N ALA A 70 9.71 3.85 5.37
CA ALA A 70 8.32 3.47 5.67
C ALA A 70 7.58 2.80 4.49
N VAL A 71 8.05 3.06 3.26
CA VAL A 71 7.51 2.41 2.06
C VAL A 71 8.44 1.30 1.57
N ALA A 72 9.75 1.54 1.54
CA ALA A 72 10.71 0.55 1.03
C ALA A 72 10.75 -0.73 1.87
N TYR A 73 10.55 -0.64 3.18
CA TYR A 73 10.62 -1.79 4.09
C TYR A 73 9.53 -2.84 3.85
N GLN A 74 8.43 -2.49 3.19
CA GLN A 74 7.42 -3.50 2.82
C GLN A 74 7.95 -4.59 1.87
N TYR A 75 9.04 -4.28 1.14
CA TYR A 75 9.72 -5.21 0.23
C TYR A 75 10.88 -5.97 0.88
N HIS A 76 11.09 -5.77 2.18
CA HIS A 76 12.13 -6.47 2.94
C HIS A 76 11.58 -7.78 3.51
N PRO A 77 12.34 -8.91 3.49
CA PRO A 77 11.86 -10.20 4.01
C PRO A 77 11.36 -10.18 5.44
N ASN A 78 11.89 -9.31 6.30
CA ASN A 78 11.46 -9.19 7.70
C ASN A 78 10.05 -8.59 7.85
N SER A 79 9.46 -8.07 6.78
CA SER A 79 8.07 -7.56 6.78
C SER A 79 7.05 -8.60 6.31
N TYR A 80 7.47 -9.75 5.83
CA TYR A 80 6.56 -10.79 5.37
C TYR A 80 5.57 -11.19 6.46
N GLY A 81 4.34 -11.46 6.04
CA GLY A 81 3.23 -11.72 6.95
C GLY A 81 2.50 -10.48 7.47
N GLN A 82 3.04 -9.29 7.20
CA GLN A 82 2.31 -8.04 7.43
C GLN A 82 1.36 -7.75 6.27
N TYR A 83 0.25 -7.06 6.55
CA TYR A 83 -0.77 -6.76 5.54
C TYR A 83 -0.26 -5.95 4.34
N PHE A 84 0.84 -5.23 4.49
CA PHE A 84 1.46 -4.41 3.45
C PHE A 84 2.58 -5.13 2.69
N ALA A 85 2.87 -6.40 2.99
CA ALA A 85 3.96 -7.18 2.41
C ALA A 85 3.47 -8.57 1.94
N MET A 86 2.28 -8.62 1.34
CA MET A 86 1.63 -9.86 0.89
C MET A 86 2.18 -10.37 -0.45
N SER A 87 3.00 -9.58 -1.15
CA SER A 87 3.65 -10.00 -2.39
C SER A 87 4.79 -10.99 -2.17
N PHE A 88 5.33 -11.08 -0.94
CA PHE A 88 6.49 -11.92 -0.61
C PHE A 88 7.67 -11.73 -1.56
N TYR A 89 7.87 -10.47 -1.98
CA TYR A 89 8.89 -10.10 -2.94
C TYR A 89 10.30 -10.46 -2.45
N GLN A 90 11.08 -11.10 -3.31
CA GLN A 90 12.43 -11.55 -2.99
C GLN A 90 13.42 -11.01 -4.02
N ASN A 91 14.25 -10.08 -3.60
CA ASN A 91 15.41 -9.61 -4.35
C ASN A 91 16.54 -9.30 -3.35
N PRO A 92 17.62 -10.11 -3.32
CA PRO A 92 18.73 -9.94 -2.38
C PRO A 92 19.42 -8.58 -2.48
N ASP A 93 19.52 -8.01 -3.69
CA ASP A 93 20.16 -6.69 -3.89
C ASP A 93 19.30 -5.57 -3.30
N VAL A 94 17.98 -5.64 -3.47
CA VAL A 94 17.04 -4.70 -2.86
C VAL A 94 17.10 -4.82 -1.35
N THR A 95 17.07 -6.03 -0.82
CA THR A 95 17.20 -6.29 0.63
C THR A 95 18.48 -5.68 1.20
N ALA A 96 19.63 -5.92 0.56
CA ALA A 96 20.92 -5.38 1.00
C ALA A 96 20.97 -3.83 0.96
N LYS A 97 20.38 -3.24 -0.07
CA LYS A 97 20.28 -1.77 -0.19
C LYS A 97 19.37 -1.18 0.91
N ILE A 98 18.24 -1.80 1.21
CA ILE A 98 17.36 -1.38 2.32
C ILE A 98 18.13 -1.43 3.64
N ASP A 99 18.83 -2.53 3.92
CA ASP A 99 19.64 -2.68 5.13
C ASP A 99 20.74 -1.61 5.23
N THR A 100 21.39 -1.28 4.12
CA THR A 100 22.42 -0.25 4.08
C THR A 100 21.82 1.13 4.33
N ALA A 101 20.73 1.48 3.65
CA ALA A 101 20.05 2.75 3.84
C ALA A 101 19.56 2.96 5.28
N ARG A 102 19.10 1.91 5.94
CA ARG A 102 18.66 1.95 7.35
C ARG A 102 19.79 2.17 8.34
N ARG A 103 21.01 1.75 8.02
CA ARG A 103 22.19 1.94 8.87
C ARG A 103 22.89 3.27 8.65
N SER A 104 22.72 3.89 7.49
CA SER A 104 23.37 5.16 7.17
C SER A 104 22.65 6.34 7.82
N SER A 105 23.42 7.29 8.33
CA SER A 105 22.95 8.61 8.78
C SER A 105 23.15 9.70 7.71
N ASP A 106 23.84 9.40 6.63
CA ASP A 106 24.05 10.33 5.51
C ASP A 106 22.81 10.34 4.62
N TRP A 107 22.12 11.47 4.61
CA TRP A 107 20.89 11.63 3.82
C TRP A 107 21.15 11.50 2.31
N ASN A 108 22.26 11.98 1.80
CA ASN A 108 22.55 11.91 0.36
C ASN A 108 22.81 10.46 -0.09
N GLU A 109 23.52 9.70 0.72
CA GLU A 109 23.70 8.26 0.50
C GLU A 109 22.35 7.53 0.55
N ARG A 110 21.55 7.79 1.58
CA ARG A 110 20.21 7.18 1.75
C ARG A 110 19.29 7.51 0.58
N ALA A 111 19.22 8.78 0.19
CA ALA A 111 18.36 9.22 -0.92
C ALA A 111 18.68 8.46 -2.21
N LYS A 112 19.98 8.32 -2.53
CA LYS A 112 20.42 7.56 -3.70
C LYS A 112 20.06 6.07 -3.61
N LEU A 113 20.26 5.46 -2.44
CA LEU A 113 19.89 4.05 -2.23
C LEU A 113 18.39 3.84 -2.40
N TYR A 114 17.54 4.71 -1.84
CA TYR A 114 16.07 4.58 -2.00
C TYR A 114 15.61 4.87 -3.43
N GLU A 115 16.29 5.75 -4.17
CA GLU A 115 16.02 5.93 -5.59
C GLU A 115 16.32 4.65 -6.39
N ASP A 116 17.45 4.00 -6.14
CA ASP A 116 17.83 2.75 -6.79
C ASP A 116 16.92 1.59 -6.39
N ILE A 117 16.53 1.51 -5.11
CA ILE A 117 15.55 0.53 -4.61
C ILE A 117 14.21 0.70 -5.35
N GLN A 118 13.70 1.93 -5.43
CA GLN A 118 12.44 2.21 -6.09
C GLN A 118 12.46 1.82 -7.58
N LYS A 119 13.54 2.14 -8.30
CA LYS A 119 13.71 1.76 -9.70
C LYS A 119 13.69 0.24 -9.87
N GLN A 120 14.40 -0.48 -9.02
CA GLN A 120 14.46 -1.94 -9.09
C GLN A 120 13.12 -2.59 -8.78
N ILE A 121 12.39 -2.10 -7.77
CA ILE A 121 11.05 -2.60 -7.44
C ILE A 121 10.06 -2.37 -8.59
N VAL A 122 10.15 -1.20 -9.25
CA VAL A 122 9.30 -0.92 -10.42
C VAL A 122 9.67 -1.82 -11.59
N GLU A 123 10.95 -2.12 -11.81
CA GLU A 123 11.41 -3.04 -12.86
C GLU A 123 10.96 -4.48 -12.60
N ASP A 124 11.07 -4.95 -11.35
CA ASP A 124 10.70 -6.31 -10.96
C ASP A 124 9.18 -6.53 -10.87
N GLN A 125 8.39 -5.47 -10.78
CA GLN A 125 6.92 -5.47 -10.72
C GLN A 125 6.30 -6.52 -9.78
N PRO A 126 6.67 -6.56 -8.50
CA PRO A 126 6.07 -7.50 -7.55
C PRO A 126 4.58 -7.24 -7.32
N GLU A 127 4.10 -6.07 -7.74
CA GLU A 127 2.72 -5.64 -7.64
C GLU A 127 2.37 -4.65 -8.76
N VAL A 128 1.09 -4.46 -9.00
CA VAL A 128 0.59 -3.40 -9.89
C VAL A 128 0.49 -2.11 -9.08
N PHE A 129 1.34 -1.14 -9.39
CA PHE A 129 1.29 0.19 -8.78
C PHE A 129 0.06 0.93 -9.29
N GLY A 130 -0.98 0.96 -8.47
CA GLY A 130 -2.30 1.46 -8.85
C GLY A 130 -2.39 2.97 -8.83
N MET A 131 -3.08 3.53 -7.85
CA MET A 131 -3.38 4.96 -7.78
C MET A 131 -3.10 5.53 -6.39
N MET A 132 -2.76 6.80 -6.34
CA MET A 132 -2.80 7.60 -5.12
C MET A 132 -4.16 8.29 -5.01
N GLN A 133 -4.85 8.06 -3.90
CA GLN A 133 -6.14 8.69 -3.67
C GLN A 133 -5.99 10.17 -3.31
N ASN A 134 -6.75 11.01 -3.99
CA ASN A 134 -6.94 12.39 -3.56
C ASN A 134 -7.89 12.42 -2.36
N ARG A 135 -7.42 12.86 -1.21
CA ARG A 135 -8.28 13.05 -0.03
C ARG A 135 -8.95 14.41 -0.07
N ARG A 136 -10.24 14.43 0.24
CA ARG A 136 -11.04 15.63 0.34
C ARG A 136 -11.58 15.75 1.76
N TRP A 137 -11.38 16.88 2.37
CA TRP A 137 -11.87 17.20 3.69
C TRP A 137 -12.87 18.34 3.59
N ALA A 138 -14.06 18.12 4.10
CA ALA A 138 -15.06 19.15 4.23
C ALA A 138 -15.21 19.47 5.73
N HIS A 139 -15.05 20.74 6.08
CA HIS A 139 -15.28 21.20 7.44
C HIS A 139 -16.03 22.55 7.40
N ARG A 140 -16.63 22.90 8.52
CA ARG A 140 -17.28 24.20 8.66
C ARG A 140 -16.25 25.31 8.62
N ASP A 141 -16.63 26.47 8.08
CA ASP A 141 -15.78 27.65 7.95
C ASP A 141 -15.30 28.22 9.29
N TYR A 142 -16.07 28.00 10.34
CA TYR A 142 -15.68 28.37 11.71
C TYR A 142 -14.64 27.43 12.34
N LEU A 143 -14.37 26.26 11.76
CA LEU A 143 -13.31 25.37 12.21
C LEU A 143 -11.98 25.79 11.58
N LYS A 144 -11.04 26.25 12.38
CA LYS A 144 -9.74 26.76 11.96
C LYS A 144 -8.61 25.83 12.43
N GLY A 145 -7.40 26.07 11.90
CA GLY A 145 -6.19 25.32 12.31
C GLY A 145 -6.05 23.95 11.66
N PHE A 146 -6.86 23.64 10.63
CA PHE A 146 -6.70 22.37 9.89
C PHE A 146 -5.35 22.34 9.17
N ALA A 147 -4.56 21.31 9.46
CA ALA A 147 -3.28 21.05 8.80
C ALA A 147 -3.30 19.65 8.17
N PHE A 148 -2.92 19.58 6.90
CA PHE A 148 -2.75 18.30 6.22
C PHE A 148 -1.48 17.61 6.71
N SER A 149 -1.58 16.31 6.98
CA SER A 149 -0.41 15.46 7.25
C SER A 149 -0.36 14.31 6.24
N PRO A 150 0.75 14.14 5.51
CA PRO A 150 0.90 13.08 4.50
C PRO A 150 1.01 11.67 5.11
N VAL A 151 1.30 11.58 6.40
CA VAL A 151 1.53 10.30 7.12
C VAL A 151 0.37 9.89 8.03
N ARG A 152 -0.72 10.64 8.02
CA ARG A 152 -1.92 10.26 8.79
C ARG A 152 -2.79 9.30 7.99
N PHE A 153 -3.26 8.27 8.66
CA PHE A 153 -4.17 7.30 8.06
C PHE A 153 -5.49 7.96 7.64
N THR A 154 -6.25 7.28 6.79
CA THR A 154 -7.52 7.79 6.27
C THR A 154 -8.50 8.15 7.40
N GLY A 155 -8.87 9.41 7.48
CA GLY A 155 -9.84 9.88 8.48
C GLY A 155 -9.21 10.46 9.76
N GLU A 156 -7.90 10.32 9.95
CA GLU A 156 -7.22 10.93 11.09
C GLU A 156 -6.98 12.41 10.87
N VAL A 157 -7.37 13.20 11.86
CA VAL A 157 -7.15 14.64 11.93
C VAL A 157 -6.42 14.94 13.22
N ASP A 158 -5.39 15.77 13.15
CA ASP A 158 -4.77 16.30 14.35
C ASP A 158 -5.69 17.33 14.98
N LEU A 159 -6.22 17.00 16.16
CA LEU A 159 -7.17 17.85 16.86
C LEU A 159 -6.49 18.98 17.63
N TYR A 160 -5.20 18.84 17.95
CA TYR A 160 -4.48 19.81 18.77
C TYR A 160 -4.44 21.23 18.18
N PRO A 161 -4.18 21.43 16.86
CA PRO A 161 -4.16 22.78 16.28
C PRO A 161 -5.55 23.32 15.96
N LEU A 162 -6.62 22.52 16.09
CA LEU A 162 -7.97 22.97 15.73
C LEU A 162 -8.57 23.90 16.80
N TRP A 163 -9.25 24.92 16.32
CA TRP A 163 -10.01 25.84 17.15
C TRP A 163 -11.28 26.33 16.45
N ILE A 164 -12.22 26.80 17.23
CA ILE A 164 -13.51 27.32 16.73
C ILE A 164 -13.45 28.85 16.73
N ASP A 165 -13.68 29.44 15.57
CA ASP A 165 -13.91 30.89 15.44
C ASP A 165 -15.38 31.15 15.74
N ALA A 166 -15.63 31.71 16.92
CA ALA A 166 -16.98 31.93 17.46
C ALA A 166 -17.63 33.24 16.98
N LYS A 167 -17.21 33.81 15.84
CA LYS A 167 -17.82 35.04 15.30
C LYS A 167 -19.09 34.74 14.52
#